data_475a85552c2b277bc4a291bd24d205c4
#
_entry.id   475a85552c2b277bc4a291bd24d205c4
#
_cell.length_a   1.000
_cell.length_b   1.000
_cell.length_c   1.000
_cell.angle_alpha   90.00
_cell.angle_beta   90.00
_cell.angle_gamma   90.00
#
_symmetry.space_group_name_H-M   'P 1'
#
loop_
_entity.id
_entity.type
_entity.pdbx_description
1 polymer ?
#
loop_
_entity_poly.entity_id
_entity_poly.type
_entity_poly.pdbx_seq_one_letter_code
_entity_poly.pdbx_strand_id
1 'polypeptide(L)'
;MTLTEVLIELYRDFQTTIIDMNMNNTNPIELRIDHKFKEEMIVPYCAIDNNIAFLLCKGERFLDTADGVRAKVISADERHICDLEQDVYRLYGKDAWSFIKIWHKYNKNSSSLIFIHLKLQRA
;
A
#
# COMPACT_ATOMS: atom_id res chain seq x y z
N MET A 1 -4.74 -3.09 21.46
CA MET A 1 -3.55 -3.21 20.60
C MET A 1 -2.41 -2.41 21.21
N THR A 2 -1.25 -3.01 21.39
CA THR A 2 -0.09 -2.31 21.94
C THR A 2 0.56 -1.41 20.88
N LEU A 3 1.35 -0.42 21.31
CA LEU A 3 2.12 0.42 20.40
C LEU A 3 3.04 -0.42 19.50
N THR A 4 3.69 -1.44 20.07
CA THR A 4 4.57 -2.34 19.31
C THR A 4 3.81 -3.04 18.19
N GLU A 5 2.61 -3.54 18.43
CA GLU A 5 1.77 -4.19 17.41
C GLU A 5 1.38 -3.24 16.30
N VAL A 6 1.04 -2.01 16.64
CA VAL A 6 0.68 -0.97 15.66
C VAL A 6 1.87 -0.64 14.77
N LEU A 7 3.05 -0.48 15.34
CA LEU A 7 4.26 -0.17 14.58
C LEU A 7 4.69 -1.34 13.68
N ILE A 8 4.50 -2.58 14.12
CA ILE A 8 4.75 -3.77 13.30
C ILE A 8 3.81 -3.78 12.10
N GLU A 9 2.53 -3.48 12.31
CA GLU A 9 1.53 -3.43 11.24
C GLU A 9 1.91 -2.36 10.20
N LEU A 10 2.24 -1.16 10.65
CA LEU A 10 2.70 -0.08 9.78
C LEU A 10 3.94 -0.49 8.98
N TYR A 11 4.92 -1.10 9.65
CA TYR A 11 6.15 -1.54 9.04
C TYR A 11 5.89 -2.58 7.94
N ARG A 12 4.98 -3.52 8.19
CA ARG A 12 4.58 -4.53 7.20
C ARG A 12 3.93 -3.88 5.97
N ASP A 13 3.03 -2.92 6.19
CA ASP A 13 2.38 -2.20 5.09
C ASP A 13 3.41 -1.45 4.25
N PHE A 14 4.43 -0.87 4.89
CA PHE A 14 5.47 -0.12 4.21
C PHE A 14 6.43 -1.01 3.41
N GLN A 15 6.49 -2.30 3.70
CA GLN A 15 7.29 -3.27 2.95
C GLN A 15 6.48 -4.04 1.91
N THR A 16 5.19 -3.78 1.82
CA THR A 16 4.32 -4.47 0.87
C THR A 16 4.75 -4.17 -0.56
N THR A 17 4.89 -5.23 -1.35
CA THR A 17 5.12 -5.13 -2.78
C THR A 17 3.92 -5.65 -3.56
N ILE A 18 3.68 -5.05 -4.72
CA ILE A 18 2.64 -5.47 -5.66
C ILE A 18 3.33 -5.77 -6.97
N ILE A 19 3.13 -6.99 -7.47
CA ILE A 19 3.79 -7.45 -8.69
C ILE A 19 2.77 -7.82 -9.76
N ASP A 20 3.19 -7.72 -11.01
CA ASP A 20 2.47 -8.27 -12.15
C ASP A 20 2.90 -9.72 -12.32
N MET A 21 1.95 -10.65 -12.15
CA MET A 21 2.21 -12.07 -12.33
C MET A 21 2.23 -12.48 -13.80
N ASN A 22 1.75 -11.62 -14.68
CA ASN A 22 1.65 -11.91 -16.10
C ASN A 22 2.73 -11.18 -16.89
N MET A 23 3.97 -11.60 -16.70
CA MET A 23 5.14 -10.95 -17.29
C MET A 23 5.18 -10.99 -18.83
N ASN A 24 4.30 -11.76 -19.46
CA ASN A 24 4.28 -11.94 -20.92
C ASN A 24 3.24 -11.07 -21.63
N ASN A 25 2.68 -10.08 -20.95
CA ASN A 25 1.68 -9.15 -21.50
C ASN A 25 0.43 -9.81 -22.08
N THR A 26 0.08 -11.01 -21.61
CA THR A 26 -1.20 -11.61 -21.97
C THR A 26 -2.31 -11.01 -21.13
N ASN A 27 -3.45 -10.71 -21.74
CA ASN A 27 -4.64 -10.23 -21.04
C ASN A 27 -5.40 -11.40 -20.42
N PRO A 28 -6.02 -11.19 -19.23
CA PRO A 28 -5.98 -10.00 -18.37
C PRO A 28 -4.69 -9.91 -17.56
N ILE A 29 -4.34 -8.69 -17.15
CA ILE A 29 -3.20 -8.46 -16.25
C ILE A 29 -3.58 -8.93 -14.85
N GLU A 30 -2.80 -9.84 -14.31
CA GLU A 30 -2.98 -10.35 -12.95
C GLU A 30 -1.95 -9.73 -12.02
N LEU A 31 -2.44 -9.22 -10.88
CA LEU A 31 -1.60 -8.59 -9.88
C LEU A 31 -1.63 -9.40 -8.60
N ARG A 32 -0.49 -9.42 -7.92
CA ARG A 32 -0.35 -10.08 -6.62
C ARG A 32 0.25 -9.12 -5.61
N ILE A 33 -0.31 -9.16 -4.40
CA ILE A 33 0.20 -8.41 -3.26
C ILE A 33 0.84 -9.41 -2.27
N ASP A 34 2.02 -9.10 -1.76
CA ASP A 34 2.74 -9.95 -0.80
C ASP A 34 2.28 -9.72 0.65
N HIS A 35 1.06 -9.29 0.81
CA HIS A 35 0.42 -9.03 2.09
C HIS A 35 -0.85 -9.87 2.22
N LYS A 36 -1.19 -10.29 3.45
CA LYS A 36 -2.49 -10.91 3.71
C LYS A 36 -3.61 -9.89 3.47
N PHE A 37 -4.82 -10.36 3.24
CA PHE A 37 -5.97 -9.48 3.01
C PHE A 37 -6.11 -8.46 4.16
N LYS A 38 -6.29 -7.20 3.78
CA LYS A 38 -6.51 -6.09 4.68
C LYS A 38 -7.38 -5.06 3.95
N GLU A 39 -8.38 -4.53 4.62
CA GLU A 39 -9.35 -3.64 3.97
C GLU A 39 -8.78 -2.28 3.56
N GLU A 40 -7.81 -1.78 4.31
CA GLU A 40 -7.22 -0.48 4.04
C GLU A 40 -5.75 -0.46 4.47
N MET A 41 -4.90 0.09 3.61
CA MET A 41 -3.47 0.20 3.90
C MET A 41 -2.84 1.35 3.14
N ILE A 42 -1.71 1.81 3.64
CA ILE A 42 -0.89 2.84 3.00
C ILE A 42 0.44 2.21 2.65
N VAL A 43 0.78 2.21 1.36
CA VAL A 43 2.02 1.62 0.87
C VAL A 43 2.86 2.69 0.17
N PRO A 44 4.21 2.67 0.35
CA PRO A 44 5.06 3.64 -0.32
C PRO A 44 5.02 3.46 -1.84
N TYR A 45 4.91 4.56 -2.56
CA TYR A 45 4.95 4.54 -4.02
C TYR A 45 6.26 3.93 -4.54
N CYS A 46 7.38 4.20 -3.87
CA CYS A 46 8.69 3.68 -4.26
C CYS A 46 8.83 2.16 -4.17
N ALA A 47 7.91 1.49 -3.48
CA ALA A 47 7.89 0.02 -3.38
C ALA A 47 7.08 -0.63 -4.52
N ILE A 48 6.48 0.17 -5.39
CA ILE A 48 5.60 -0.29 -6.46
C ILE A 48 6.12 0.21 -7.79
N ASP A 49 6.14 -0.66 -8.81
CA ASP A 49 6.46 -0.25 -10.18
C ASP A 49 5.47 0.82 -10.67
N ASN A 50 5.96 1.82 -11.39
CA ASN A 50 5.14 2.93 -11.88
C ASN A 50 3.96 2.46 -12.74
N ASN A 51 4.16 1.43 -13.57
CA ASN A 51 3.10 0.89 -14.41
C ASN A 51 2.00 0.22 -13.57
N ILE A 52 2.40 -0.48 -12.50
CA ILE A 52 1.49 -1.12 -11.56
C ILE A 52 0.71 -0.06 -10.79
N ALA A 53 1.37 0.98 -10.31
CA ALA A 53 0.71 2.10 -9.62
C ALA A 53 -0.34 2.75 -10.51
N PHE A 54 -0.02 2.98 -11.78
CA PHE A 54 -0.95 3.53 -12.77
C PHE A 54 -2.17 2.62 -12.97
N LEU A 55 -1.95 1.30 -13.08
CA LEU A 55 -3.04 0.34 -13.23
C LEU A 55 -3.96 0.29 -12.00
N LEU A 56 -3.39 0.36 -10.81
CA LEU A 56 -4.17 0.38 -9.57
C LEU A 56 -5.06 1.62 -9.48
N CYS A 57 -4.53 2.77 -9.85
CA CYS A 57 -5.25 4.04 -9.78
C CYS A 57 -6.35 4.18 -10.83
N LYS A 58 -6.35 3.34 -11.86
CA LYS A 58 -7.41 3.32 -12.89
C LYS A 58 -8.73 2.72 -12.41
N GLY A 59 -8.75 2.06 -11.25
CA GLY A 59 -9.96 1.45 -10.68
C GLY A 59 -10.24 0.04 -11.20
N GLU A 60 -11.18 -0.63 -10.56
CA GLU A 60 -11.68 -1.99 -10.85
C GLU A 60 -10.60 -3.02 -11.18
N ARG A 61 -9.67 -3.23 -10.26
CA ARG A 61 -8.65 -4.26 -10.35
C ARG A 61 -8.83 -5.29 -9.25
N PHE A 62 -8.31 -6.48 -9.51
CA PHE A 62 -8.26 -7.56 -8.52
C PHE A 62 -6.81 -7.86 -8.18
N LEU A 63 -6.58 -8.18 -6.92
CA LEU A 63 -5.29 -8.60 -6.40
C LEU A 63 -5.44 -9.95 -5.73
N ASP A 64 -4.50 -10.85 -5.96
CA ASP A 64 -4.39 -12.08 -5.18
C ASP A 64 -3.47 -11.81 -3.99
N THR A 65 -3.98 -12.04 -2.78
CA THR A 65 -3.24 -11.77 -1.54
C THR A 65 -2.39 -12.97 -1.14
N ALA A 66 -1.43 -12.73 -0.23
CA ALA A 66 -0.50 -13.76 0.25
C ALA A 66 -1.22 -14.89 1.00
N ASP A 67 -2.38 -14.63 1.59
CA ASP A 67 -3.19 -15.63 2.30
C ASP A 67 -4.24 -16.30 1.40
N GLY A 68 -4.13 -16.17 0.09
CA GLY A 68 -5.01 -16.83 -0.88
C GLY A 68 -6.37 -16.19 -1.07
N VAL A 69 -6.57 -14.98 -0.58
CA VAL A 69 -7.83 -14.23 -0.75
C VAL A 69 -7.75 -13.39 -2.02
N ARG A 70 -8.81 -13.46 -2.84
CA ARG A 70 -8.92 -12.52 -3.94
C ARG A 70 -9.58 -11.25 -3.46
N ALA A 71 -8.93 -10.13 -3.69
CA ALA A 71 -9.38 -8.82 -3.26
C ALA A 71 -9.70 -7.93 -4.46
N LYS A 72 -10.79 -7.17 -4.35
CA LYS A 72 -11.12 -6.12 -5.31
C LYS A 72 -10.54 -4.80 -4.82
N VAL A 73 -9.86 -4.08 -5.70
CA VAL A 73 -9.38 -2.73 -5.40
C VAL A 73 -10.56 -1.76 -5.48
N ILE A 74 -11.00 -1.26 -4.35
CA ILE A 74 -12.08 -0.28 -4.28
C ILE A 74 -11.57 1.10 -4.66
N SER A 75 -10.40 1.47 -4.12
CA SER A 75 -9.72 2.69 -4.49
C SER A 75 -8.22 2.57 -4.28
N ALA A 76 -7.47 3.29 -5.09
CA ALA A 76 -6.03 3.39 -4.98
C ALA A 76 -5.65 4.82 -5.37
N ASP A 77 -5.35 5.64 -4.38
CA ASP A 77 -5.11 7.07 -4.57
C ASP A 77 -3.67 7.42 -4.23
N GLU A 78 -3.01 8.13 -5.14
CA GLU A 78 -1.71 8.73 -4.84
C GLU A 78 -1.91 9.86 -3.84
N ARG A 79 -1.17 9.80 -2.74
CA ARG A 79 -1.25 10.81 -1.69
C ARG A 79 0.15 11.27 -1.32
N HIS A 80 0.30 12.58 -1.18
CA HIS A 80 1.53 13.16 -0.64
C HIS A 80 1.56 12.92 0.88
N ILE A 81 2.76 12.72 1.44
CA ILE A 81 2.94 12.47 2.88
C ILE A 81 2.23 13.52 3.75
N CYS A 82 2.23 14.78 3.31
CA CYS A 82 1.57 15.87 4.03
C CYS A 82 0.05 15.71 4.16
N ASP A 83 -0.56 14.94 3.27
CA ASP A 83 -2.00 14.72 3.23
C ASP A 83 -2.44 13.46 3.96
N LEU A 84 -1.49 12.71 4.52
CA LEU A 84 -1.75 11.40 5.11
C LEU A 84 -1.90 11.41 6.63
N GLU A 85 -1.64 12.51 7.31
CA GLU A 85 -1.58 12.56 8.77
C GLU A 85 -2.86 11.99 9.41
N GLN A 86 -4.02 12.42 8.95
CA GLN A 86 -5.30 11.98 9.51
C GLN A 86 -5.57 10.49 9.24
N ASP A 87 -5.25 10.02 8.04
CA ASP A 87 -5.41 8.61 7.68
C ASP A 87 -4.47 7.73 8.51
N VAL A 88 -3.25 8.17 8.74
CA VAL A 88 -2.29 7.46 9.58
C VAL A 88 -2.78 7.41 11.03
N TYR A 89 -3.30 8.50 11.56
CA TYR A 89 -3.87 8.53 12.92
C TYR A 89 -5.00 7.53 13.06
N ARG A 90 -5.88 7.47 12.05
CA ARG A 90 -7.03 6.57 12.05
C ARG A 90 -6.61 5.10 11.93
N LEU A 91 -5.66 4.80 11.06
CA LEU A 91 -5.25 3.41 10.78
C LEU A 91 -4.25 2.87 11.80
N TYR A 92 -3.32 3.68 12.25
CA TYR A 92 -2.16 3.23 13.01
C TYR A 92 -1.95 3.99 14.33
N GLY A 93 -2.67 5.08 14.55
CA GLY A 93 -2.52 5.92 15.74
C GLY A 93 -1.50 7.06 15.58
N LYS A 94 -1.50 7.97 16.55
CA LYS A 94 -0.67 9.18 16.51
C LYS A 94 0.84 8.89 16.52
N ASP A 95 1.25 7.86 17.24
CA ASP A 95 2.67 7.53 17.37
C ASP A 95 3.25 7.03 16.05
N ALA A 96 2.41 6.43 15.20
CA ALA A 96 2.82 5.99 13.87
C ALA A 96 3.23 7.14 12.96
N TRP A 97 2.64 8.32 13.14
CA TRP A 97 3.02 9.50 12.36
C TRP A 97 4.47 9.91 12.59
N SER A 98 4.93 9.86 13.83
CA SER A 98 6.33 10.13 14.17
C SER A 98 7.26 9.12 13.49
N PHE A 99 6.85 7.84 13.45
CA PHE A 99 7.60 6.79 12.77
C PHE A 99 7.70 7.05 11.25
N ILE A 100 6.62 7.49 10.62
CA ILE A 100 6.61 7.80 9.18
C ILE A 100 7.59 8.94 8.86
N LYS A 101 7.65 9.96 9.71
CA LYS A 101 8.61 11.06 9.54
C LYS A 101 10.05 10.57 9.62
N ILE A 102 10.33 9.66 10.54
CA ILE A 102 11.65 9.03 10.67
C ILE A 102 11.95 8.18 9.43
N TRP A 103 11.00 7.35 9.01
CA TRP A 103 11.15 6.52 7.82
C TRP A 103 11.48 7.38 6.59
N HIS A 104 10.74 8.46 6.39
CA HIS A 104 10.98 9.39 5.27
C HIS A 104 12.37 9.99 5.34
N LYS A 105 12.83 10.36 6.54
CA LYS A 105 14.16 10.94 6.74
C LYS A 105 15.28 9.99 6.26
N TYR A 106 15.11 8.67 6.45
CA TYR A 106 16.09 7.68 6.02
C TYR A 106 15.92 7.23 4.57
N ASN A 107 14.81 7.55 3.93
CA ASN A 107 14.50 7.16 2.55
C ASN A 107 14.33 8.40 1.65
N LYS A 108 15.24 9.36 1.79
CA LYS A 108 15.15 10.65 1.10
C LYS A 108 15.33 10.53 -0.41
N ASN A 109 14.23 10.40 -1.13
CA ASN A 109 14.16 10.61 -2.56
C ASN A 109 12.78 11.20 -2.89
N SER A 110 12.57 11.66 -4.12
CA SER A 110 11.29 12.29 -4.50
C SER A 110 10.10 11.33 -4.34
N SER A 111 10.28 10.04 -4.59
CA SER A 111 9.21 9.06 -4.47
C SER A 111 8.88 8.69 -3.02
N SER A 112 9.77 8.98 -2.06
CA SER A 112 9.48 8.71 -0.64
C SER A 112 8.46 9.66 -0.03
N LEU A 113 8.08 10.71 -0.75
CA LEU A 113 7.01 11.63 -0.35
C LEU A 113 5.64 11.16 -0.80
N ILE A 114 5.56 10.16 -1.66
CA ILE A 114 4.32 9.71 -2.29
C ILE A 114 3.99 8.31 -1.81
N PHE A 115 2.71 8.12 -1.47
CA PHE A 115 2.15 6.86 -1.03
C PHE A 115 0.93 6.51 -1.86
N ILE A 116 0.57 5.26 -1.90
CA ILE A 116 -0.72 4.81 -2.42
C ILE A 116 -1.60 4.44 -1.23
N HIS A 117 -2.73 5.14 -1.11
CA HIS A 117 -3.77 4.81 -0.14
C HIS A 117 -4.70 3.78 -0.79
N LEU A 118 -4.59 2.55 -0.34
CA LEU A 118 -5.24 1.40 -0.95
C LEU A 118 -6.41 0.95 -0.09
N LYS A 119 -7.58 0.80 -0.72
CA LYS A 119 -8.77 0.22 -0.10
C LYS A 119 -9.19 -1.01 -0.86
N LEU A 120 -9.36 -2.12 -0.16
CA LEU A 120 -9.65 -3.42 -0.71
C LEU A 120 -10.93 -3.99 -0.11
N GLN A 121 -11.59 -4.83 -0.90
CA GLN A 121 -12.76 -5.59 -0.48
C GLN A 121 -12.58 -7.04 -0.92
N ARG A 122 -13.04 -8.00 -0.12
CA ARG A 122 -13.07 -9.40 -0.54
C ARG A 122 -13.98 -9.54 -1.76
N ALA A 123 -13.46 -10.18 -2.76
CA ALA A 123 -14.24 -10.43 -3.97
C ALA A 123 -15.21 -11.60 -3.77
#